data_add1dd897471a335bcb6dbcc85a8e090
#
_entry.id   add1dd897471a335bcb6dbcc85a8e090
#
_cell.length_a   1.000
_cell.length_b   1.000
_cell.length_c   1.000
_cell.angle_alpha   90.00
_cell.angle_beta   90.00
_cell.angle_gamma   90.00
#
_symmetry.space_group_name_H-M   'P 1'
#
loop_
_entity.id
_entity.type
_entity.pdbx_description
1 polymer ?
#
loop_
_entity_poly.entity_id
_entity_poly.type
_entity_poly.pdbx_seq_one_letter_code
_entity_poly.pdbx_strand_id
1 'polypeptide(L)'
;TLHDADIYYWNAVAQHELVFVAQAFRTSIQQLVEVVRHRVEVEYIDRNDLLIAEVKLNDADFQLLQTRDNAEIARLALNSFAGVNPSDTLPIDHSVIALKQFIPLSDEIDNAITSRPEYRIAQNKIELQESSRKIADARFLPQFHIGVDGSYSSPGYNFKSDLDPNYAIYAKLSIPLFEWGKRKSTRNASSYAINMAQQNLSKAQDKIRLEIQTAHYNYKQAIDKVKLTESSLSKASESEQMAMERYKEGNVSIVEVINAQLYHQQAQVNYIQSKLNAQMAKTDFERAIYYLREKE
;
A
#
# COMPACT_ATOMS: atom_id res chain seq x y z
N THR A 1 1.29 7.61 -5.63
CA THR A 1 1.29 6.60 -6.72
C THR A 1 -0.14 6.15 -7.03
N LEU A 2 -0.38 5.46 -8.17
CA LEU A 2 -1.69 4.87 -8.51
C LEU A 2 -2.17 3.91 -7.41
N HIS A 3 -1.26 3.11 -6.88
CA HIS A 3 -1.52 2.22 -5.77
C HIS A 3 -2.08 2.96 -4.52
N ASP A 4 -1.48 4.09 -4.15
CA ASP A 4 -1.96 4.86 -3.01
C ASP A 4 -3.32 5.52 -3.31
N ALA A 5 -3.53 5.97 -4.58
CA ALA A 5 -4.82 6.50 -5.02
C ALA A 5 -5.95 5.49 -4.84
N ASP A 6 -5.73 4.24 -5.28
CA ASP A 6 -6.71 3.15 -5.11
C ASP A 6 -7.03 2.89 -3.64
N ILE A 7 -6.00 2.93 -2.76
CA ILE A 7 -6.20 2.73 -1.32
C ILE A 7 -7.07 3.83 -0.72
N TYR A 8 -6.76 5.11 -0.98
CA TYR A 8 -7.57 6.22 -0.47
C TYR A 8 -8.99 6.20 -1.04
N TYR A 9 -9.14 5.89 -2.33
CA TYR A 9 -10.43 5.81 -2.99
C TYR A 9 -11.32 4.72 -2.40
N TRP A 10 -10.85 3.46 -2.37
CA TRP A 10 -11.64 2.35 -1.86
C TRP A 10 -11.91 2.45 -0.36
N ASN A 11 -11.01 3.06 0.40
CA ASN A 11 -11.27 3.36 1.81
C ASN A 11 -12.40 4.38 1.96
N ALA A 12 -12.41 5.45 1.17
CA ALA A 12 -13.48 6.45 1.21
C ALA A 12 -14.84 5.83 0.82
N VAL A 13 -14.86 4.99 -0.22
CA VAL A 13 -16.07 4.23 -0.63
C VAL A 13 -16.56 3.32 0.48
N ALA A 14 -15.65 2.56 1.13
CA ALA A 14 -16.01 1.65 2.21
C ALA A 14 -16.57 2.39 3.44
N GLN A 15 -15.94 3.49 3.85
CA GLN A 15 -16.45 4.30 4.96
C GLN A 15 -17.81 4.90 4.65
N HIS A 16 -18.03 5.36 3.43
CA HIS A 16 -19.33 5.83 2.98
C HIS A 16 -20.40 4.72 2.99
N GLU A 17 -20.09 3.51 2.51
CA GLU A 17 -20.99 2.36 2.55
C GLU A 17 -21.35 1.96 4.00
N LEU A 18 -20.38 2.04 4.94
CA LEU A 18 -20.61 1.79 6.36
C LEU A 18 -21.59 2.76 7.00
N VAL A 19 -21.70 4.01 6.55
CA VAL A 19 -22.71 4.97 7.04
C VAL A 19 -24.12 4.46 6.74
N PHE A 20 -24.35 3.88 5.55
CA PHE A 20 -25.65 3.30 5.20
C PHE A 20 -25.99 2.12 6.10
N VAL A 21 -25.02 1.26 6.42
CA VAL A 21 -25.21 0.14 7.35
C VAL A 21 -25.58 0.65 8.74
N ALA A 22 -24.85 1.62 9.27
CA ALA A 22 -25.15 2.20 10.58
C ALA A 22 -26.53 2.88 10.61
N GLN A 23 -26.90 3.57 9.54
CA GLN A 23 -28.22 4.20 9.40
C GLN A 23 -29.34 3.16 9.35
N ALA A 24 -29.15 2.07 8.59
CA ALA A 24 -30.14 0.97 8.51
C ALA A 24 -30.30 0.27 9.85
N PHE A 25 -29.19 -0.02 10.55
CA PHE A 25 -29.22 -0.60 11.89
C PHE A 25 -29.96 0.30 12.89
N ARG A 26 -29.63 1.58 12.93
CA ARG A 26 -30.32 2.57 13.77
C ARG A 26 -31.83 2.58 13.50
N THR A 27 -32.22 2.52 12.22
CA THR A 27 -33.63 2.49 11.82
C THR A 27 -34.33 1.19 12.28
N SER A 28 -33.64 0.03 12.15
CA SER A 28 -34.17 -1.26 12.62
C SER A 28 -34.38 -1.27 14.14
N ILE A 29 -33.44 -0.75 14.94
CA ILE A 29 -33.55 -0.62 16.37
C ILE A 29 -34.69 0.35 16.75
N GLN A 30 -34.82 1.48 16.04
CA GLN A 30 -35.93 2.42 16.31
C GLN A 30 -37.31 1.77 16.10
N GLN A 31 -37.46 0.99 15.01
CA GLN A 31 -38.70 0.24 14.77
C GLN A 31 -38.96 -0.77 15.88
N LEU A 32 -37.93 -1.44 16.43
CA LEU A 32 -38.07 -2.32 17.56
C LEU A 32 -38.55 -1.57 18.81
N VAL A 33 -37.98 -0.39 19.12
CA VAL A 33 -38.40 0.46 20.25
C VAL A 33 -39.88 0.82 20.14
N GLU A 34 -40.37 1.17 18.95
CA GLU A 34 -41.80 1.50 18.76
C GLU A 34 -42.69 0.30 18.98
N VAL A 35 -42.34 -0.90 18.52
CA VAL A 35 -43.09 -2.14 18.78
C VAL A 35 -43.11 -2.46 20.26
N VAL A 36 -41.95 -2.33 20.93
CA VAL A 36 -41.85 -2.60 22.39
C VAL A 36 -42.67 -1.58 23.20
N ARG A 37 -42.60 -0.29 22.86
CA ARG A 37 -43.34 0.78 23.53
C ARG A 37 -44.83 0.53 23.46
N HIS A 38 -45.37 0.19 22.28
CA HIS A 38 -46.80 -0.12 22.14
C HIS A 38 -47.22 -1.33 23.00
N ARG A 39 -46.36 -2.36 23.12
CA ARG A 39 -46.65 -3.51 23.95
C ARG A 39 -46.63 -3.20 25.46
N VAL A 40 -45.76 -2.30 25.91
CA VAL A 40 -45.74 -1.80 27.28
C VAL A 40 -46.99 -0.97 27.58
N GLU A 41 -47.43 -0.11 26.63
CA GLU A 41 -48.65 0.71 26.77
C GLU A 41 -49.93 -0.13 26.97
N VAL A 42 -49.96 -1.33 26.34
CA VAL A 42 -51.09 -2.27 26.52
C VAL A 42 -50.82 -3.31 27.61
N GLU A 43 -49.83 -3.09 28.47
CA GLU A 43 -49.49 -3.94 29.63
C GLU A 43 -49.13 -5.41 29.23
N TYR A 44 -48.68 -5.63 27.99
CA TYR A 44 -48.35 -6.97 27.51
C TYR A 44 -46.95 -7.43 27.90
N ILE A 45 -45.99 -6.49 28.09
CA ILE A 45 -44.59 -6.76 28.47
C ILE A 45 -44.12 -5.76 29.53
N ASP A 46 -43.01 -6.08 30.20
CA ASP A 46 -42.41 -5.25 31.24
C ASP A 46 -41.76 -3.98 30.70
N ARG A 47 -41.84 -2.89 31.46
CA ARG A 47 -41.18 -1.62 31.16
C ARG A 47 -39.67 -1.76 31.02
N ASN A 48 -39.07 -2.75 31.66
CA ASN A 48 -37.63 -3.00 31.55
C ASN A 48 -37.20 -3.34 30.11
N ASP A 49 -38.04 -4.03 29.34
CA ASP A 49 -37.78 -4.34 27.93
C ASP A 49 -37.71 -3.06 27.09
N LEU A 50 -38.55 -2.06 27.38
CA LEU A 50 -38.48 -0.76 26.73
C LEU A 50 -37.17 -0.03 27.04
N LEU A 51 -36.74 -0.03 28.30
CA LEU A 51 -35.47 0.59 28.68
C LEU A 51 -34.26 -0.06 27.98
N ILE A 52 -34.25 -1.39 27.87
CA ILE A 52 -33.21 -2.12 27.11
C ILE A 52 -33.19 -1.69 25.64
N ALA A 53 -34.35 -1.59 25.01
CA ALA A 53 -34.46 -1.16 23.62
C ALA A 53 -34.00 0.30 23.42
N GLU A 54 -34.39 1.20 24.33
CA GLU A 54 -34.00 2.62 24.28
C GLU A 54 -32.51 2.82 24.51
N VAL A 55 -31.87 2.06 25.41
CA VAL A 55 -30.40 2.05 25.56
C VAL A 55 -29.73 1.60 24.25
N LYS A 56 -30.31 0.57 23.62
CA LYS A 56 -29.75 0.08 22.33
C LYS A 56 -29.91 1.07 21.19
N LEU A 57 -30.98 1.86 21.21
CA LEU A 57 -31.14 2.96 20.24
C LEU A 57 -30.06 4.04 20.44
N ASN A 58 -29.78 4.41 21.69
CA ASN A 58 -28.70 5.36 21.99
C ASN A 58 -27.33 4.83 21.54
N ASP A 59 -27.04 3.54 21.70
CA ASP A 59 -25.84 2.89 21.18
C ASP A 59 -25.77 2.99 19.62
N ALA A 60 -26.90 2.76 18.95
CA ALA A 60 -26.99 2.85 17.50
C ALA A 60 -26.81 4.29 16.99
N ASP A 61 -27.37 5.28 17.70
CA ASP A 61 -27.14 6.72 17.40
C ASP A 61 -25.66 7.10 17.56
N PHE A 62 -25.01 6.63 18.64
CA PHE A 62 -23.58 6.85 18.85
C PHE A 62 -22.73 6.22 17.74
N GLN A 63 -23.01 4.98 17.35
CA GLN A 63 -22.31 4.31 16.26
C GLN A 63 -22.48 5.03 14.91
N LEU A 64 -23.69 5.52 14.63
CA LEU A 64 -23.97 6.29 13.43
C LEU A 64 -23.14 7.58 13.38
N LEU A 65 -23.08 8.32 14.50
CA LEU A 65 -22.27 9.53 14.62
C LEU A 65 -20.78 9.21 14.33
N GLN A 66 -20.24 8.22 15.02
CA GLN A 66 -18.84 7.81 14.83
C GLN A 66 -18.54 7.37 13.38
N THR A 67 -19.47 6.64 12.76
CA THR A 67 -19.28 6.18 11.37
C THR A 67 -19.32 7.34 10.39
N ARG A 68 -20.16 8.36 10.62
CA ARG A 68 -20.18 9.60 9.83
C ARG A 68 -18.89 10.37 9.96
N ASP A 69 -18.33 10.49 11.15
CA ASP A 69 -17.06 11.15 11.39
C ASP A 69 -15.92 10.43 10.65
N ASN A 70 -15.88 9.09 10.71
CA ASN A 70 -14.90 8.30 9.98
C ASN A 70 -15.02 8.46 8.45
N ALA A 71 -16.23 8.52 7.92
CA ALA A 71 -16.46 8.73 6.49
C ALA A 71 -15.98 10.13 6.06
N GLU A 72 -16.21 11.16 6.88
CA GLU A 72 -15.73 12.51 6.61
C GLU A 72 -14.20 12.59 6.65
N ILE A 73 -13.56 11.95 7.63
CA ILE A 73 -12.09 11.85 7.69
C ILE A 73 -11.53 11.15 6.45
N ALA A 74 -12.15 10.06 6.01
CA ALA A 74 -11.72 9.35 4.81
C ALA A 74 -11.89 10.18 3.53
N ARG A 75 -12.99 10.96 3.42
CA ARG A 75 -13.22 11.91 2.34
C ARG A 75 -12.14 13.00 2.30
N LEU A 76 -11.83 13.59 3.46
CA LEU A 76 -10.78 14.61 3.59
C LEU A 76 -9.40 14.05 3.20
N ALA A 77 -9.10 12.81 3.58
CA ALA A 77 -7.85 12.14 3.22
C ALA A 77 -7.75 11.92 1.70
N LEU A 78 -8.85 11.48 1.04
CA LEU A 78 -8.91 11.34 -0.41
C LEU A 78 -8.72 12.68 -1.12
N ASN A 79 -9.43 13.75 -0.69
CA ASN A 79 -9.29 15.08 -1.24
C ASN A 79 -7.86 15.61 -1.12
N SER A 80 -7.26 15.45 0.06
CA SER A 80 -5.87 15.85 0.31
C SER A 80 -4.89 15.12 -0.61
N PHE A 81 -5.09 13.83 -0.81
CA PHE A 81 -4.25 13.03 -1.71
C PHE A 81 -4.42 13.46 -3.17
N ALA A 82 -5.66 13.76 -3.60
CA ALA A 82 -5.97 14.22 -4.95
C ALA A 82 -5.59 15.70 -5.21
N GLY A 83 -5.17 16.44 -4.19
CA GLY A 83 -4.86 17.87 -4.31
C GLY A 83 -6.10 18.75 -4.54
N VAL A 84 -7.28 18.27 -4.14
CA VAL A 84 -8.57 18.98 -4.27
C VAL A 84 -8.89 19.69 -2.97
N ASN A 85 -9.68 20.78 -3.07
CA ASN A 85 -10.07 21.54 -1.88
C ASN A 85 -10.85 20.64 -0.89
N PRO A 86 -10.56 20.72 0.43
CA PRO A 86 -11.28 19.95 1.45
C PRO A 86 -12.80 20.11 1.44
N SER A 87 -13.31 21.27 0.99
CA SER A 87 -14.77 21.54 0.89
C SER A 87 -15.43 20.92 -0.34
N ASP A 88 -14.64 20.46 -1.33
CA ASP A 88 -15.18 19.87 -2.55
C ASP A 88 -15.59 18.42 -2.32
N THR A 89 -16.57 17.95 -3.09
CA THR A 89 -17.01 16.56 -3.04
C THR A 89 -16.58 15.87 -4.31
N LEU A 90 -15.63 14.94 -4.20
CA LEU A 90 -15.28 14.04 -5.30
C LEU A 90 -16.38 12.99 -5.49
N PRO A 91 -16.76 12.67 -6.73
CA PRO A 91 -17.68 11.57 -6.99
C PRO A 91 -16.98 10.24 -6.62
N ILE A 92 -17.62 9.47 -5.75
CA ILE A 92 -17.20 8.12 -5.36
C ILE A 92 -18.34 7.13 -5.59
N ASP A 93 -18.01 5.86 -5.74
CA ASP A 93 -19.02 4.80 -5.82
C ASP A 93 -19.81 4.68 -4.51
N HIS A 94 -21.06 4.22 -4.61
CA HIS A 94 -21.92 4.04 -3.45
C HIS A 94 -21.54 2.82 -2.60
N SER A 95 -20.86 1.83 -3.19
CA SER A 95 -20.45 0.61 -2.51
C SER A 95 -19.16 0.06 -3.07
N VAL A 96 -18.40 -0.65 -2.23
CA VAL A 96 -17.20 -1.36 -2.67
C VAL A 96 -17.58 -2.50 -3.60
N ILE A 97 -16.93 -2.55 -4.78
CA ILE A 97 -17.17 -3.60 -5.77
C ILE A 97 -16.65 -4.94 -5.24
N ALA A 98 -17.54 -5.94 -5.20
CA ALA A 98 -17.17 -7.29 -4.81
C ALA A 98 -16.41 -8.00 -5.94
N LEU A 99 -15.14 -8.36 -5.67
CA LEU A 99 -14.34 -9.15 -6.61
C LEU A 99 -14.74 -10.62 -6.52
N LYS A 100 -15.31 -11.15 -7.62
CA LYS A 100 -15.79 -12.56 -7.72
C LYS A 100 -14.81 -13.46 -8.47
N GLN A 101 -13.95 -12.87 -9.30
CA GLN A 101 -13.00 -13.60 -10.14
C GLN A 101 -11.58 -13.37 -9.65
N PHE A 102 -10.84 -14.47 -9.55
CA PHE A 102 -9.42 -14.47 -9.23
C PHE A 102 -8.62 -14.42 -10.53
N ILE A 103 -7.64 -13.52 -10.59
CA ILE A 103 -6.68 -13.46 -11.70
C ILE A 103 -5.57 -14.47 -11.41
N PRO A 104 -5.45 -15.57 -12.17
CA PRO A 104 -4.38 -16.53 -11.95
C PRO A 104 -3.02 -15.89 -12.23
N LEU A 105 -2.01 -16.36 -11.51
CA LEU A 105 -0.64 -15.99 -11.79
C LEU A 105 -0.23 -16.58 -13.12
N SER A 106 0.18 -15.75 -14.08
CA SER A 106 0.65 -16.20 -15.37
C SER A 106 2.04 -16.87 -15.26
N ASP A 107 2.38 -17.73 -16.24
CA ASP A 107 3.72 -18.32 -16.33
C ASP A 107 4.82 -17.29 -16.64
N GLU A 108 4.46 -16.01 -16.79
CA GLU A 108 5.37 -14.90 -17.08
C GLU A 108 5.95 -14.21 -15.85
N ILE A 109 6.07 -14.92 -14.72
CA ILE A 109 6.68 -14.37 -13.48
C ILE A 109 8.06 -13.79 -13.74
N ASP A 110 8.88 -14.46 -14.55
CA ASP A 110 10.25 -14.02 -14.84
C ASP A 110 10.27 -12.71 -15.64
N ASN A 111 9.28 -12.48 -16.52
CA ASN A 111 9.10 -11.21 -17.20
C ASN A 111 8.70 -10.11 -16.22
N ALA A 112 7.80 -10.40 -15.29
CA ALA A 112 7.43 -9.48 -14.22
C ALA A 112 8.63 -9.10 -13.35
N ILE A 113 9.50 -10.06 -12.98
CA ILE A 113 10.71 -9.81 -12.19
C ILE A 113 11.67 -8.88 -12.93
N THR A 114 11.93 -9.14 -14.22
CA THR A 114 12.91 -8.37 -15.00
C THR A 114 12.43 -6.97 -15.36
N SER A 115 11.13 -6.73 -15.40
CA SER A 115 10.56 -5.40 -15.64
C SER A 115 10.64 -4.47 -14.42
N ARG A 116 10.80 -5.02 -13.22
CA ARG A 116 10.81 -4.26 -11.95
C ARG A 116 11.99 -3.29 -11.86
N PRO A 117 11.77 -2.05 -11.39
CA PRO A 117 12.85 -1.07 -11.19
C PRO A 117 13.93 -1.58 -10.26
N GLU A 118 13.59 -2.33 -9.22
CA GLU A 118 14.54 -2.89 -8.24
C GLU A 118 15.51 -3.88 -8.90
N TYR A 119 15.03 -4.69 -9.84
CA TYR A 119 15.87 -5.58 -10.64
C TYR A 119 16.84 -4.79 -11.49
N ARG A 120 16.36 -3.78 -12.24
CA ARG A 120 17.19 -2.91 -13.08
C ARG A 120 18.25 -2.16 -12.28
N ILE A 121 17.89 -1.66 -11.10
CA ILE A 121 18.84 -1.00 -10.18
C ILE A 121 19.94 -1.98 -9.76
N ALA A 122 19.60 -3.21 -9.42
CA ALA A 122 20.58 -4.23 -9.04
C ALA A 122 21.48 -4.64 -10.22
N GLN A 123 20.93 -4.73 -11.42
CA GLN A 123 21.68 -4.99 -12.66
C GLN A 123 22.65 -3.85 -12.97
N ASN A 124 22.20 -2.61 -12.93
CA ASN A 124 23.06 -1.42 -13.19
C ASN A 124 24.18 -1.30 -12.14
N LYS A 125 23.98 -1.82 -10.92
CA LYS A 125 25.07 -1.89 -9.92
C LYS A 125 26.18 -2.84 -10.32
N ILE A 126 25.92 -3.92 -11.06
CA ILE A 126 26.97 -4.79 -11.61
C ILE A 126 27.79 -4.02 -12.64
N GLU A 127 27.14 -3.35 -13.59
CA GLU A 127 27.79 -2.53 -14.60
C GLU A 127 28.64 -1.40 -13.99
N LEU A 128 28.14 -0.80 -12.90
CA LEU A 128 28.91 0.19 -12.14
C LEU A 128 30.18 -0.39 -11.53
N GLN A 129 30.12 -1.61 -10.96
CA GLN A 129 31.31 -2.27 -10.39
C GLN A 129 32.30 -2.69 -11.48
N GLU A 130 31.81 -3.14 -12.65
CA GLU A 130 32.66 -3.43 -13.80
C GLU A 130 33.38 -2.18 -14.33
N SER A 131 32.67 -1.05 -14.41
CA SER A 131 33.24 0.24 -14.78
C SER A 131 34.24 0.73 -13.73
N SER A 132 33.95 0.57 -12.46
CA SER A 132 34.86 0.88 -11.34
C SER A 132 36.15 0.04 -11.43
N ARG A 133 36.03 -1.24 -11.80
CA ARG A 133 37.19 -2.09 -12.05
C ARG A 133 38.06 -1.56 -13.21
N LYS A 134 37.45 -1.14 -14.34
CA LYS A 134 38.15 -0.53 -15.46
C LYS A 134 38.92 0.73 -15.03
N ILE A 135 38.29 1.59 -14.20
CA ILE A 135 38.94 2.79 -13.65
C ILE A 135 40.12 2.41 -12.75
N ALA A 136 39.92 1.38 -11.88
CA ALA A 136 40.97 0.90 -11.00
C ALA A 136 42.17 0.30 -11.79
N ASP A 137 41.89 -0.47 -12.86
CA ASP A 137 42.93 -1.03 -13.75
C ASP A 137 43.65 0.09 -14.55
N ALA A 138 42.96 1.15 -14.95
CA ALA A 138 43.54 2.28 -15.68
C ALA A 138 44.67 3.00 -14.92
N ARG A 139 44.66 2.97 -13.56
CA ARG A 139 45.73 3.52 -12.73
C ARG A 139 47.09 2.83 -12.93
N PHE A 140 47.09 1.61 -13.44
CA PHE A 140 48.28 0.82 -13.73
C PHE A 140 48.73 0.88 -15.19
N LEU A 141 48.07 1.71 -16.01
CA LEU A 141 48.46 2.00 -17.38
C LEU A 141 49.34 3.26 -17.46
N PRO A 142 50.15 3.43 -18.54
CA PRO A 142 50.85 4.67 -18.76
C PRO A 142 49.88 5.85 -18.77
N GLN A 143 50.23 6.89 -18.02
CA GLN A 143 49.43 8.13 -17.94
C GLN A 143 50.20 9.27 -18.60
N PHE A 144 49.55 9.92 -19.54
CA PHE A 144 50.08 11.07 -20.22
C PHE A 144 49.31 12.33 -19.81
N HIS A 145 50.04 13.32 -19.30
CA HIS A 145 49.49 14.58 -18.83
C HIS A 145 50.08 15.74 -19.63
N ILE A 146 49.24 16.63 -20.11
CA ILE A 146 49.65 17.93 -20.66
C ILE A 146 49.05 18.98 -19.71
N GLY A 147 49.88 19.94 -19.34
CA GLY A 147 49.43 21.04 -18.51
C GLY A 147 50.06 22.36 -18.92
N VAL A 148 49.40 23.43 -18.52
CA VAL A 148 49.91 24.80 -18.63
C VAL A 148 49.85 25.39 -17.21
N ASP A 149 51.00 25.75 -16.71
CA ASP A 149 51.13 26.46 -15.45
C ASP A 149 51.38 27.94 -15.69
N GLY A 150 50.66 28.79 -15.01
CA GLY A 150 50.89 30.22 -14.98
C GLY A 150 51.14 30.68 -13.56
N SER A 151 52.22 31.41 -13.31
CA SER A 151 52.50 31.99 -12.01
C SER A 151 52.93 33.45 -12.17
N TYR A 152 52.67 34.22 -11.14
CA TYR A 152 53.16 35.59 -11.01
C TYR A 152 54.08 35.63 -9.78
N SER A 153 55.38 35.63 -10.00
CA SER A 153 56.34 35.42 -8.93
C SER A 153 57.57 36.33 -9.06
N SER A 154 58.25 36.60 -7.93
CA SER A 154 59.52 37.27 -7.86
C SER A 154 60.48 36.41 -7.01
N PRO A 155 61.71 36.09 -7.52
CA PRO A 155 62.11 36.22 -8.92
C PRO A 155 61.37 35.23 -9.84
N GLY A 156 61.07 35.68 -11.05
CA GLY A 156 60.57 34.80 -12.11
C GLY A 156 61.69 33.95 -12.71
N TYR A 157 61.40 33.25 -13.83
CA TYR A 157 62.40 32.43 -14.54
C TYR A 157 63.57 33.25 -15.08
N ASN A 158 63.41 34.56 -15.19
CA ASN A 158 64.47 35.49 -15.62
C ASN A 158 65.38 35.94 -14.49
N PHE A 159 65.17 35.47 -13.24
CA PHE A 159 65.93 35.83 -12.00
C PHE A 159 65.94 37.34 -11.65
N LYS A 160 65.04 38.14 -12.22
CA LYS A 160 64.83 39.54 -11.84
C LYS A 160 64.05 39.65 -10.52
N SER A 161 64.31 40.72 -9.76
CA SER A 161 63.65 40.96 -8.48
C SER A 161 62.24 41.47 -8.60
N ASP A 162 61.77 41.82 -9.79
CA ASP A 162 60.45 42.31 -10.05
C ASP A 162 59.44 41.14 -10.20
N LEU A 163 58.16 41.39 -9.89
CA LEU A 163 57.07 40.43 -10.16
C LEU A 163 56.82 40.33 -11.64
N ASP A 164 57.05 39.13 -12.21
CA ASP A 164 56.83 38.82 -13.62
C ASP A 164 55.86 37.68 -13.82
N PRO A 165 55.01 37.73 -14.87
CA PRO A 165 54.19 36.61 -15.27
C PRO A 165 55.04 35.52 -15.94
N ASN A 166 54.91 34.30 -15.40
CA ASN A 166 55.65 33.14 -15.93
C ASN A 166 54.62 32.09 -16.43
N TYR A 167 54.89 31.55 -17.58
CA TYR A 167 54.06 30.50 -18.19
C TYR A 167 54.96 29.32 -18.57
N ALA A 168 54.48 28.10 -18.20
CA ALA A 168 55.16 26.87 -18.58
C ALA A 168 54.16 25.91 -19.21
N ILE A 169 54.51 25.36 -20.36
CA ILE A 169 53.79 24.25 -20.97
C ILE A 169 54.59 22.99 -20.71
N TYR A 170 53.99 21.98 -20.15
CA TYR A 170 54.66 20.72 -19.86
C TYR A 170 53.90 19.52 -20.37
N ALA A 171 54.61 18.46 -20.71
CA ALA A 171 54.11 17.14 -20.98
C ALA A 171 54.79 16.14 -20.05
N LYS A 172 53.98 15.33 -19.34
CA LYS A 172 54.51 14.35 -18.39
C LYS A 172 53.96 12.96 -18.76
N LEU A 173 54.85 11.98 -18.94
CA LEU A 173 54.51 10.58 -19.08
C LEU A 173 54.89 9.85 -17.80
N SER A 174 53.90 9.21 -17.14
CA SER A 174 54.09 8.44 -15.90
C SER A 174 53.76 6.97 -16.19
N ILE A 175 54.70 6.08 -15.97
CA ILE A 175 54.56 4.64 -16.21
C ILE A 175 54.86 3.90 -14.89
N PRO A 176 53.89 3.31 -14.21
CA PRO A 176 54.12 2.50 -13.02
C PRO A 176 54.77 1.17 -13.40
N LEU A 177 56.04 0.97 -13.07
CA LEU A 177 56.79 -0.25 -13.45
C LEU A 177 56.64 -1.36 -12.39
N PHE A 178 56.58 -1.00 -11.12
CA PHE A 178 56.49 -1.97 -10.01
C PHE A 178 55.72 -1.40 -8.82
N GLU A 179 54.71 -2.12 -8.34
CA GLU A 179 53.83 -1.68 -7.23
C GLU A 179 53.58 -2.79 -6.18
N TRP A 180 54.58 -3.59 -5.86
CA TRP A 180 54.56 -4.56 -4.77
C TRP A 180 53.23 -5.38 -4.62
N GLY A 181 52.72 -5.89 -5.75
CA GLY A 181 51.50 -6.70 -5.80
C GLY A 181 50.16 -5.93 -5.65
N LYS A 182 50.20 -4.58 -5.57
CA LYS A 182 49.01 -3.73 -5.44
C LYS A 182 48.01 -3.93 -6.59
N ARG A 183 48.51 -4.10 -7.84
CA ARG A 183 47.66 -4.39 -9.01
C ARG A 183 46.84 -5.67 -8.82
N LYS A 184 47.46 -6.77 -8.33
CA LYS A 184 46.76 -8.06 -8.07
C LYS A 184 45.74 -7.89 -6.96
N SER A 185 46.10 -7.24 -5.87
CA SER A 185 45.20 -6.96 -4.75
C SER A 185 43.97 -6.12 -5.18
N THR A 186 44.20 -5.05 -5.94
CA THR A 186 43.13 -4.19 -6.45
C THR A 186 42.20 -4.97 -7.41
N ARG A 187 42.73 -5.80 -8.28
CA ARG A 187 41.90 -6.67 -9.14
C ARG A 187 41.07 -7.67 -8.36
N ASN A 188 41.65 -8.31 -7.35
CA ASN A 188 40.92 -9.23 -6.50
C ASN A 188 39.79 -8.50 -5.75
N ALA A 189 40.07 -7.35 -5.17
CA ALA A 189 39.07 -6.53 -4.50
C ALA A 189 37.91 -6.15 -5.44
N SER A 190 38.23 -5.70 -6.68
CA SER A 190 37.22 -5.39 -7.69
C SER A 190 36.41 -6.64 -8.11
N SER A 191 37.04 -7.81 -8.22
CA SER A 191 36.35 -9.07 -8.53
C SER A 191 35.38 -9.46 -7.43
N TYR A 192 35.76 -9.31 -6.16
CA TYR A 192 34.87 -9.56 -5.04
C TYR A 192 33.70 -8.55 -5.00
N ALA A 193 33.94 -7.28 -5.35
CA ALA A 193 32.88 -6.27 -5.44
C ALA A 193 31.86 -6.60 -6.53
N ILE A 194 32.30 -7.08 -7.71
CA ILE A 194 31.44 -7.56 -8.79
C ILE A 194 30.63 -8.78 -8.33
N ASN A 195 31.29 -9.78 -7.74
CA ASN A 195 30.60 -10.97 -7.21
C ASN A 195 29.55 -10.60 -6.17
N MET A 196 29.86 -9.66 -5.27
CA MET A 196 28.92 -9.15 -4.28
C MET A 196 27.70 -8.48 -4.94
N ALA A 197 27.92 -7.69 -6.00
CA ALA A 197 26.83 -7.07 -6.77
C ALA A 197 25.97 -8.13 -7.47
N GLN A 198 26.56 -9.20 -8.02
CA GLN A 198 25.83 -10.32 -8.61
C GLN A 198 24.98 -11.07 -7.58
N GLN A 199 25.54 -11.35 -6.39
CA GLN A 199 24.74 -11.97 -5.30
C GLN A 199 23.60 -11.05 -4.83
N ASN A 200 23.79 -9.74 -4.83
CA ASN A 200 22.72 -8.79 -4.51
C ASN A 200 21.62 -8.77 -5.59
N LEU A 201 21.95 -8.98 -6.86
CA LEU A 201 20.96 -9.16 -7.92
C LEU A 201 20.13 -10.42 -7.68
N SER A 202 20.78 -11.56 -7.42
CA SER A 202 20.07 -12.80 -7.09
C SER A 202 19.14 -12.63 -5.90
N LYS A 203 19.63 -12.00 -4.81
CA LYS A 203 18.80 -11.68 -3.65
C LYS A 203 17.61 -10.76 -3.98
N ALA A 204 17.79 -9.80 -4.89
CA ALA A 204 16.70 -8.94 -5.33
C ALA A 204 15.65 -9.73 -6.12
N GLN A 205 16.08 -10.66 -6.99
CA GLN A 205 15.18 -11.57 -7.72
C GLN A 205 14.34 -12.43 -6.77
N ASP A 206 14.99 -13.06 -5.79
CA ASP A 206 14.30 -13.90 -4.81
C ASP A 206 13.30 -13.12 -3.99
N LYS A 207 13.65 -11.88 -3.60
CA LYS A 207 12.75 -10.98 -2.87
C LYS A 207 11.52 -10.60 -3.69
N ILE A 208 11.72 -10.22 -4.96
CA ILE A 208 10.62 -9.86 -5.87
C ILE A 208 9.72 -11.07 -6.11
N ARG A 209 10.30 -12.25 -6.34
CA ARG A 209 9.52 -13.50 -6.51
C ARG A 209 8.66 -13.80 -5.29
N LEU A 210 9.21 -13.68 -4.09
CA LEU A 210 8.46 -13.87 -2.84
C LEU A 210 7.35 -12.84 -2.69
N GLU A 211 7.60 -11.56 -3.02
CA GLU A 211 6.59 -10.49 -2.98
C GLU A 211 5.42 -10.81 -3.91
N ILE A 212 5.70 -11.22 -5.16
CA ILE A 212 4.66 -11.60 -6.13
C ILE A 212 3.84 -12.80 -5.62
N GLN A 213 4.49 -13.85 -5.14
CA GLN A 213 3.81 -15.04 -4.64
C GLN A 213 2.96 -14.73 -3.41
N THR A 214 3.46 -13.92 -2.50
CA THR A 214 2.74 -13.51 -1.29
C THR A 214 1.52 -12.65 -1.64
N ALA A 215 1.68 -11.68 -2.53
CA ALA A 215 0.59 -10.82 -2.97
C ALA A 215 -0.50 -11.63 -3.69
N HIS A 216 -0.12 -12.58 -4.56
CA HIS A 216 -1.03 -13.48 -5.24
C HIS A 216 -1.82 -14.37 -4.27
N TYR A 217 -1.14 -14.95 -3.27
CA TYR A 217 -1.79 -15.75 -2.23
C TYR A 217 -2.78 -14.91 -1.40
N ASN A 218 -2.38 -13.71 -0.98
CA ASN A 218 -3.25 -12.81 -0.22
C ASN A 218 -4.48 -12.39 -1.03
N TYR A 219 -4.31 -12.12 -2.33
CA TYR A 219 -5.42 -11.77 -3.22
C TYR A 219 -6.43 -12.93 -3.35
N LYS A 220 -5.94 -14.16 -3.58
CA LYS A 220 -6.80 -15.35 -3.61
C LYS A 220 -7.57 -15.52 -2.30
N GLN A 221 -6.88 -15.43 -1.17
CA GLN A 221 -7.48 -15.57 0.16
C GLN A 221 -8.53 -14.48 0.44
N ALA A 222 -8.29 -13.25 -0.02
CA ALA A 222 -9.23 -12.15 0.14
C ALA A 222 -10.54 -12.40 -0.64
N ILE A 223 -10.46 -12.92 -1.87
CA ILE A 223 -11.66 -13.32 -2.64
C ILE A 223 -12.45 -14.43 -1.94
N ASP A 224 -11.76 -15.44 -1.41
CA ASP A 224 -12.45 -16.52 -0.70
C ASP A 224 -13.14 -16.02 0.58
N LYS A 225 -12.54 -15.03 1.28
CA LYS A 225 -13.16 -14.35 2.42
C LYS A 225 -14.42 -13.57 2.01
N VAL A 226 -14.43 -12.89 0.86
CA VAL A 226 -15.64 -12.21 0.35
C VAL A 226 -16.80 -13.18 0.19
N LYS A 227 -16.58 -14.36 -0.41
CA LYS A 227 -17.62 -15.40 -0.58
C LYS A 227 -18.16 -15.90 0.77
N LEU A 228 -17.27 -16.11 1.74
CA LEU A 228 -17.68 -16.56 3.08
C LEU A 228 -18.51 -15.51 3.82
N THR A 229 -18.09 -14.25 3.77
CA THR A 229 -18.82 -13.15 4.42
C THR A 229 -20.13 -12.82 3.72
N GLU A 230 -20.22 -12.97 2.40
CA GLU A 230 -21.48 -12.87 1.63
C GLU A 230 -22.49 -13.92 2.10
N SER A 231 -22.05 -15.19 2.22
CA SER A 231 -22.89 -16.28 2.74
C SER A 231 -23.32 -16.04 4.21
N SER A 232 -22.42 -15.52 5.03
CA SER A 232 -22.71 -15.19 6.44
C SER A 232 -23.74 -14.06 6.53
N LEU A 233 -23.62 -13.04 5.69
CA LEU A 233 -24.56 -11.92 5.61
C LEU A 233 -25.97 -12.40 5.25
N SER A 234 -26.10 -13.26 4.24
CA SER A 234 -27.39 -13.84 3.84
C SER A 234 -28.08 -14.58 5.00
N LYS A 235 -27.32 -15.42 5.72
CA LYS A 235 -27.84 -16.18 6.87
C LYS A 235 -28.20 -15.28 8.05
N ALA A 236 -27.40 -14.26 8.32
CA ALA A 236 -27.67 -13.32 9.42
C ALA A 236 -28.90 -12.46 9.12
N SER A 237 -29.12 -12.07 7.87
CA SER A 237 -30.32 -11.34 7.45
C SER A 237 -31.58 -12.20 7.63
N GLU A 238 -31.54 -13.48 7.22
CA GLU A 238 -32.64 -14.42 7.42
C GLU A 238 -32.94 -14.64 8.90
N SER A 239 -31.87 -14.79 9.72
CA SER A 239 -32.01 -14.96 11.17
C SER A 239 -32.65 -13.76 11.84
N GLU A 240 -32.29 -12.53 11.46
CA GLU A 240 -32.91 -11.30 11.98
C GLU A 240 -34.39 -11.25 11.64
N GLN A 241 -34.74 -11.54 10.40
CA GLN A 241 -36.12 -11.54 9.95
C GLN A 241 -36.96 -12.55 10.77
N MET A 242 -36.47 -13.79 10.91
CA MET A 242 -37.15 -14.83 11.70
C MET A 242 -37.27 -14.43 13.18
N ALA A 243 -36.26 -13.85 13.78
CA ALA A 243 -36.30 -13.41 15.19
C ALA A 243 -37.35 -12.31 15.37
N MET A 244 -37.43 -11.36 14.44
CA MET A 244 -38.44 -10.28 14.51
C MET A 244 -39.87 -10.81 14.34
N GLU A 245 -40.11 -11.76 13.44
CA GLU A 245 -41.42 -12.39 13.25
C GLU A 245 -41.86 -13.15 14.52
N ARG A 246 -40.99 -14.01 15.08
CA ARG A 246 -41.28 -14.76 16.30
C ARG A 246 -41.48 -13.86 17.53
N TYR A 247 -40.76 -12.71 17.56
CA TYR A 247 -40.99 -11.70 18.60
C TYR A 247 -42.38 -11.10 18.48
N LYS A 248 -42.86 -10.76 17.28
CA LYS A 248 -44.24 -10.27 17.06
C LYS A 248 -45.30 -11.26 17.48
N GLU A 249 -45.01 -12.55 17.41
CA GLU A 249 -45.90 -13.62 17.89
C GLU A 249 -45.79 -13.86 19.41
N GLY A 250 -44.80 -13.24 20.09
CA GLY A 250 -44.56 -13.44 21.52
C GLY A 250 -43.74 -14.69 21.87
N ASN A 251 -43.13 -15.32 20.90
CA ASN A 251 -42.43 -16.62 21.02
C ASN A 251 -40.96 -16.49 21.43
N VAL A 252 -40.38 -15.29 21.40
CA VAL A 252 -38.96 -15.02 21.75
C VAL A 252 -38.83 -13.72 22.53
N SER A 253 -37.75 -13.56 23.29
CA SER A 253 -37.47 -12.34 24.06
C SER A 253 -36.92 -11.22 23.17
N ILE A 254 -37.03 -9.96 23.66
CA ILE A 254 -36.44 -8.80 23.01
C ILE A 254 -34.93 -8.95 22.87
N VAL A 255 -34.24 -9.58 23.80
CA VAL A 255 -32.80 -9.80 23.79
C VAL A 255 -32.38 -10.67 22.58
N GLU A 256 -33.20 -11.65 22.22
CA GLU A 256 -32.98 -12.51 21.06
C GLU A 256 -33.06 -11.69 19.75
N VAL A 257 -34.04 -10.79 19.62
CA VAL A 257 -34.16 -9.89 18.47
C VAL A 257 -32.95 -8.95 18.36
N ILE A 258 -32.60 -8.30 19.48
CA ILE A 258 -31.46 -7.39 19.54
C ILE A 258 -30.16 -8.13 19.13
N ASN A 259 -29.95 -9.35 19.59
CA ASN A 259 -28.81 -10.16 19.23
C ASN A 259 -28.81 -10.51 17.72
N ALA A 260 -29.97 -10.87 17.17
CA ALA A 260 -30.09 -11.15 15.74
C ALA A 260 -29.77 -9.90 14.87
N GLN A 261 -30.26 -8.72 15.28
CA GLN A 261 -29.96 -7.44 14.64
C GLN A 261 -28.46 -7.10 14.73
N LEU A 262 -27.83 -7.32 15.86
CA LEU A 262 -26.38 -7.13 16.04
C LEU A 262 -25.57 -8.08 15.15
N TYR A 263 -25.94 -9.35 15.06
CA TYR A 263 -25.27 -10.31 14.19
C TYR A 263 -25.41 -9.93 12.71
N HIS A 264 -26.60 -9.46 12.31
CA HIS A 264 -26.79 -8.97 10.93
C HIS A 264 -25.94 -7.74 10.63
N GLN A 265 -25.94 -6.73 11.51
CA GLN A 265 -25.09 -5.55 11.38
C GLN A 265 -23.60 -5.93 11.30
N GLN A 266 -23.13 -6.81 12.17
CA GLN A 266 -21.73 -7.27 12.17
C GLN A 266 -21.38 -8.02 10.88
N ALA A 267 -22.30 -8.83 10.37
CA ALA A 267 -22.11 -9.52 9.09
C ALA A 267 -22.02 -8.55 7.90
N GLN A 268 -22.82 -7.47 7.89
CA GLN A 268 -22.75 -6.39 6.90
C GLN A 268 -21.39 -5.69 6.96
N VAL A 269 -20.94 -5.30 8.15
CA VAL A 269 -19.62 -4.66 8.35
C VAL A 269 -18.49 -5.59 7.87
N ASN A 270 -18.53 -6.86 8.25
CA ASN A 270 -17.53 -7.86 7.84
C ASN A 270 -17.52 -8.06 6.33
N TYR A 271 -18.68 -8.04 5.67
CA TYR A 271 -18.77 -8.17 4.24
C TYR A 271 -18.15 -6.96 3.52
N ILE A 272 -18.47 -5.72 3.95
CA ILE A 272 -17.86 -4.50 3.39
C ILE A 272 -16.35 -4.52 3.60
N GLN A 273 -15.88 -4.87 4.80
CA GLN A 273 -14.46 -4.95 5.11
C GLN A 273 -13.74 -6.01 4.26
N SER A 274 -14.38 -7.15 3.99
CA SER A 274 -13.81 -8.18 3.14
C SER A 274 -13.73 -7.73 1.67
N LYS A 275 -14.72 -6.99 1.17
CA LYS A 275 -14.70 -6.39 -0.16
C LYS A 275 -13.55 -5.37 -0.27
N LEU A 276 -13.40 -4.49 0.71
CA LEU A 276 -12.30 -3.53 0.78
C LEU A 276 -10.93 -4.22 0.77
N ASN A 277 -10.76 -5.22 1.62
CA ASN A 277 -9.52 -5.99 1.70
C ASN A 277 -9.21 -6.72 0.38
N ALA A 278 -10.24 -7.18 -0.37
CA ALA A 278 -10.05 -7.80 -1.67
C ALA A 278 -9.59 -6.78 -2.73
N GLN A 279 -10.12 -5.55 -2.73
CA GLN A 279 -9.66 -4.49 -3.60
C GLN A 279 -8.20 -4.10 -3.29
N MET A 280 -7.86 -3.94 -2.01
CA MET A 280 -6.48 -3.65 -1.60
C MET A 280 -5.51 -4.76 -2.00
N ALA A 281 -5.88 -6.03 -1.77
CA ALA A 281 -5.05 -7.17 -2.14
C ALA A 281 -4.88 -7.30 -3.66
N LYS A 282 -5.89 -6.94 -4.45
CA LYS A 282 -5.79 -6.83 -5.91
C LYS A 282 -4.79 -5.76 -6.32
N THR A 283 -4.90 -4.56 -5.77
CA THR A 283 -3.99 -3.43 -6.05
C THR A 283 -2.55 -3.76 -5.64
N ASP A 284 -2.35 -4.44 -4.50
CA ASP A 284 -1.04 -4.93 -4.07
C ASP A 284 -0.46 -5.96 -5.03
N PHE A 285 -1.29 -6.90 -5.53
CA PHE A 285 -0.87 -7.88 -6.51
C PHE A 285 -0.52 -7.24 -7.86
N GLU A 286 -1.35 -6.32 -8.37
CA GLU A 286 -1.07 -5.56 -9.60
C GLU A 286 0.23 -4.77 -9.50
N ARG A 287 0.51 -4.16 -8.34
CA ARG A 287 1.79 -3.51 -8.06
C ARG A 287 2.96 -4.50 -8.04
N ALA A 288 2.78 -5.67 -7.41
CA ALA A 288 3.83 -6.67 -7.29
C ALA A 288 4.26 -7.24 -8.64
N ILE A 289 3.33 -7.47 -9.57
CA ILE A 289 3.64 -7.91 -10.93
C ILE A 289 4.08 -6.76 -11.84
N TYR A 290 4.18 -5.53 -11.29
CA TYR A 290 4.48 -4.33 -12.05
C TYR A 290 3.61 -4.22 -13.30
N TYR A 291 2.30 -4.44 -13.10
CA TYR A 291 1.33 -4.23 -14.15
C TYR A 291 1.27 -2.73 -14.43
N LEU A 292 2.06 -2.30 -15.41
CA LEU A 292 1.85 -1.01 -16.03
C LEU A 292 0.46 -1.10 -16.65
N ARG A 293 -0.48 -0.32 -16.15
CA ARG A 293 -1.57 0.16 -16.98
C ARG A 293 -0.93 1.02 -18.08
N GLU A 294 -0.25 0.35 -19.03
CA GLU A 294 0.02 0.95 -20.30
C GLU A 294 -1.31 1.00 -21.04
N LYS A 295 -1.80 2.21 -21.13
CA LYS A 295 -2.75 2.68 -22.12
C LYS A 295 -4.18 2.12 -22.06
N GLU A 296 -5.01 2.91 -21.46
CA GLU A 296 -6.19 3.38 -22.21
C GLU A 296 -6.21 4.92 -22.17
#